data_cf6dbbcd13a95190fa80960746f05e39
#
_entry.id   cf6dbbcd13a95190fa80960746f05e39
#
_cell.length_a   1.000
_cell.length_b   1.000
_cell.length_c   1.000
_cell.angle_alpha   90.00
_cell.angle_beta   90.00
_cell.angle_gamma   90.00
#
_symmetry.space_group_name_H-M   'P 1'
#
loop_
_entity.id
_entity.type
_entity.pdbx_description
1 polymer ?
#
loop_
_entity_poly.entity_id
_entity_poly.type
_entity_poly.pdbx_seq_one_letter_code
_entity_poly.pdbx_strand_id
1 'polypeptide(L)'
;MRLMSSYCCPAALVALILGSACDRASGPAVVAALNEELRGHLEERAFTGRIESTLEERLGRPVDQDLAEIGRLLFFDPILSLTRDNSCSGCHGPNVSFSGSQPIAIGVGNNGIVGPDRSGPHNQRRAPSILNAAFFPRLMWDARFASATIDPFDNGRGFNFPPPDGQTLSHMQHLLGAQGFTPIINRFEMAGGFDGGHETMRAEVTRRVDDIPEYL
;
A
#
# COMPACT_ATOMS: atom_id res chain seq x y z
N MET A 1 -78.72 -8.31 -3.59
CA MET A 1 -77.89 -9.52 -3.70
C MET A 1 -76.71 -9.18 -4.63
N ARG A 2 -75.55 -8.77 -4.04
CA ARG A 2 -74.32 -8.44 -4.80
C ARG A 2 -73.27 -9.43 -4.37
N LEU A 3 -72.80 -10.23 -5.34
CA LEU A 3 -71.68 -11.14 -5.17
C LEU A 3 -70.37 -10.35 -5.15
N MET A 4 -69.63 -10.45 -4.05
CA MET A 4 -68.26 -9.99 -3.95
C MET A 4 -67.34 -11.11 -4.45
N SER A 5 -66.72 -10.88 -5.59
CA SER A 5 -65.66 -11.73 -6.15
C SER A 5 -64.36 -11.44 -5.40
N SER A 6 -63.81 -12.47 -4.74
CA SER A 6 -62.50 -12.41 -4.08
C SER A 6 -61.41 -12.64 -5.11
N TYR A 7 -60.70 -11.61 -5.49
CA TYR A 7 -59.44 -11.73 -6.24
C TYR A 7 -58.31 -12.12 -5.30
N CYS A 8 -57.90 -13.36 -5.35
CA CYS A 8 -56.70 -13.84 -4.68
C CYS A 8 -55.47 -13.28 -5.41
N CYS A 9 -54.61 -12.56 -4.67
CA CYS A 9 -53.53 -11.78 -5.18
C CYS A 9 -52.38 -12.70 -5.69
N PRO A 10 -51.92 -12.63 -6.94
CA PRO A 10 -50.83 -13.47 -7.45
C PRO A 10 -49.44 -13.04 -6.97
N ALA A 11 -49.36 -11.97 -6.17
CA ALA A 11 -48.08 -11.43 -5.71
C ALA A 11 -47.31 -12.33 -4.72
N ALA A 12 -48.02 -13.19 -3.97
CA ALA A 12 -47.41 -14.09 -3.00
C ALA A 12 -46.61 -15.26 -3.65
N LEU A 13 -46.99 -15.69 -4.84
CA LEU A 13 -46.35 -16.80 -5.54
C LEU A 13 -45.03 -16.39 -6.20
N VAL A 14 -44.91 -15.13 -6.65
CA VAL A 14 -43.69 -14.59 -7.27
C VAL A 14 -42.59 -14.36 -6.24
N ALA A 15 -42.95 -13.93 -5.00
CA ALA A 15 -41.99 -13.73 -3.93
C ALA A 15 -41.34 -15.03 -3.43
N LEU A 16 -42.06 -16.14 -3.45
CA LEU A 16 -41.53 -17.46 -3.06
C LEU A 16 -40.56 -18.04 -4.10
N ILE A 17 -40.72 -17.73 -5.38
CA ILE A 17 -39.82 -18.22 -6.45
C ILE A 17 -38.52 -17.42 -6.47
N LEU A 18 -38.55 -16.11 -6.17
CA LEU A 18 -37.35 -15.28 -6.13
C LEU A 18 -36.48 -15.51 -4.85
N GLY A 19 -37.09 -15.83 -3.72
CA GLY A 19 -36.37 -16.18 -2.50
C GLY A 19 -35.60 -17.50 -2.60
N SER A 20 -36.10 -18.47 -3.34
CA SER A 20 -35.47 -19.78 -3.56
C SER A 20 -34.30 -19.74 -4.55
N ALA A 21 -34.21 -18.70 -5.40
CA ALA A 21 -33.11 -18.55 -6.37
C ALA A 21 -31.85 -17.99 -5.75
N CYS A 22 -31.97 -17.12 -4.75
CA CYS A 22 -30.80 -16.57 -4.04
C CYS A 22 -30.14 -17.59 -3.10
N ASP A 23 -30.91 -18.47 -2.48
CA ASP A 23 -30.39 -19.52 -1.57
C ASP A 23 -29.64 -20.63 -2.32
N ARG A 24 -29.94 -20.86 -3.61
CA ARG A 24 -29.24 -21.87 -4.42
C ARG A 24 -27.84 -21.43 -4.86
N ALA A 25 -27.57 -20.13 -4.94
CA ALA A 25 -26.26 -19.60 -5.36
C ALA A 25 -25.20 -19.64 -4.26
N SER A 26 -25.58 -19.88 -3.00
CA SER A 26 -24.70 -19.87 -1.82
C SER A 26 -24.64 -21.22 -1.07
N GLY A 27 -25.17 -22.30 -1.64
CA GLY A 27 -25.09 -23.62 -1.03
C GLY A 27 -23.66 -24.13 -0.89
N PRO A 28 -23.32 -24.91 0.18
CA PRO A 28 -21.96 -25.39 0.43
C PRO A 28 -21.31 -26.08 -0.78
N ALA A 29 -22.08 -26.79 -1.59
CA ALA A 29 -21.60 -27.46 -2.79
C ALA A 29 -21.17 -26.48 -3.90
N VAL A 30 -21.89 -25.38 -4.07
CA VAL A 30 -21.56 -24.33 -5.04
C VAL A 30 -20.29 -23.58 -4.60
N VAL A 31 -20.19 -23.26 -3.31
CA VAL A 31 -18.98 -22.65 -2.74
C VAL A 31 -17.77 -23.56 -2.89
N ALA A 32 -17.93 -24.86 -2.67
CA ALA A 32 -16.85 -25.84 -2.86
C ALA A 32 -16.39 -25.92 -4.32
N ALA A 33 -17.34 -25.93 -5.27
CA ALA A 33 -17.01 -25.93 -6.71
C ALA A 33 -16.30 -24.65 -7.15
N LEU A 34 -16.75 -23.48 -6.69
CA LEU A 34 -16.08 -22.19 -6.97
C LEU A 34 -14.69 -22.12 -6.36
N ASN A 35 -14.50 -22.65 -5.15
CA ASN A 35 -13.19 -22.70 -4.51
C ASN A 35 -12.22 -23.60 -5.27
N GLU A 36 -12.68 -24.70 -5.81
CA GLU A 36 -11.86 -25.61 -6.62
C GLU A 36 -11.46 -24.98 -7.96
N GLU A 37 -12.40 -24.33 -8.63
CA GLU A 37 -12.13 -23.56 -9.85
C GLU A 37 -11.12 -22.45 -9.60
N LEU A 38 -11.31 -21.67 -8.51
CA LEU A 38 -10.37 -20.62 -8.11
C LEU A 38 -8.99 -21.20 -7.83
N ARG A 39 -8.89 -22.33 -7.11
CA ARG A 39 -7.62 -23.01 -6.84
C ARG A 39 -6.90 -23.35 -8.14
N GLY A 40 -7.60 -23.95 -9.12
CA GLY A 40 -7.02 -24.25 -10.42
C GLY A 40 -6.44 -23.01 -11.11
N HIS A 41 -7.17 -21.89 -11.11
CA HIS A 41 -6.68 -20.64 -11.68
C HIS A 41 -5.48 -20.05 -10.94
N LEU A 42 -5.41 -20.20 -9.63
CA LEU A 42 -4.26 -19.74 -8.83
C LEU A 42 -3.03 -20.60 -9.10
N GLU A 43 -3.18 -21.92 -9.20
CA GLU A 43 -2.11 -22.88 -9.50
C GLU A 43 -1.54 -22.65 -10.91
N GLU A 44 -2.40 -22.47 -11.92
CA GLU A 44 -1.99 -22.13 -13.30
C GLU A 44 -1.12 -20.87 -13.38
N ARG A 45 -1.31 -19.93 -12.45
CA ARG A 45 -0.56 -18.67 -12.35
C ARG A 45 0.59 -18.74 -11.36
N ALA A 46 0.95 -19.94 -10.89
CA ALA A 46 1.97 -20.18 -9.88
C ALA A 46 1.76 -19.34 -8.58
N PHE A 47 0.50 -19.06 -8.24
CA PHE A 47 0.18 -18.33 -7.01
C PHE A 47 0.34 -19.27 -5.80
N THR A 48 1.37 -19.05 -5.02
CA THR A 48 1.73 -19.94 -3.90
C THR A 48 0.97 -19.64 -2.61
N GLY A 49 0.43 -18.43 -2.46
CA GLY A 49 -0.11 -17.90 -1.20
C GLY A 49 0.95 -17.67 -0.11
N ARG A 50 2.22 -17.94 -0.41
CA ARG A 50 3.37 -17.83 0.54
C ARG A 50 4.22 -16.63 0.16
N ILE A 51 3.79 -15.44 0.54
CA ILE A 51 4.42 -14.18 0.14
C ILE A 51 5.85 -14.07 0.65
N GLU A 52 6.10 -14.44 1.91
CA GLU A 52 7.43 -14.34 2.53
C GLU A 52 8.47 -15.21 1.80
N SER A 53 8.18 -16.49 1.59
CA SER A 53 9.10 -17.37 0.87
C SER A 53 9.30 -16.96 -0.59
N THR A 54 8.28 -16.44 -1.23
CA THR A 54 8.38 -15.88 -2.59
C THR A 54 9.26 -14.62 -2.61
N LEU A 55 9.16 -13.78 -1.58
CA LEU A 55 10.01 -12.59 -1.45
C LEU A 55 11.49 -12.99 -1.31
N GLU A 56 11.82 -13.92 -0.43
CA GLU A 56 13.18 -14.41 -0.21
C GLU A 56 13.76 -15.08 -1.45
N GLU A 57 12.97 -15.92 -2.14
CA GLU A 57 13.35 -16.52 -3.42
C GLU A 57 13.72 -15.43 -4.46
N ARG A 58 12.90 -14.39 -4.57
CA ARG A 58 13.12 -13.28 -5.51
C ARG A 58 14.29 -12.39 -5.11
N LEU A 59 14.54 -12.20 -3.82
CA LEU A 59 15.70 -11.47 -3.31
C LEU A 59 17.01 -12.28 -3.44
N GLY A 60 16.93 -13.61 -3.60
CA GLY A 60 18.07 -14.51 -3.58
C GLY A 60 18.78 -14.60 -2.21
N ARG A 61 18.11 -14.16 -1.14
CA ARG A 61 18.61 -14.17 0.24
C ARG A 61 17.45 -14.09 1.23
N PRO A 62 17.65 -14.52 2.48
CA PRO A 62 16.69 -14.26 3.56
C PRO A 62 16.43 -12.78 3.78
N VAL A 63 15.25 -12.45 4.27
CA VAL A 63 14.97 -11.12 4.80
C VAL A 63 15.77 -10.92 6.08
N ASP A 64 16.55 -9.86 6.15
CA ASP A 64 17.25 -9.44 7.35
C ASP A 64 16.22 -8.93 8.37
N GLN A 65 16.01 -9.71 9.44
CA GLN A 65 14.96 -9.44 10.42
C GLN A 65 15.27 -8.21 11.28
N ASP A 66 16.54 -7.95 11.59
CA ASP A 66 16.93 -6.79 12.39
C ASP A 66 16.71 -5.51 11.57
N LEU A 67 17.11 -5.52 10.30
CA LEU A 67 16.88 -4.40 9.40
C LEU A 67 15.39 -4.20 9.11
N ALA A 68 14.61 -5.27 9.01
CA ALA A 68 13.16 -5.20 8.83
C ALA A 68 12.46 -4.59 10.07
N GLU A 69 12.94 -4.92 11.28
CA GLU A 69 12.42 -4.35 12.53
C GLU A 69 12.73 -2.85 12.63
N ILE A 70 13.95 -2.43 12.31
CA ILE A 70 14.31 -1.01 12.20
C ILE A 70 13.38 -0.32 11.20
N GLY A 71 13.17 -0.91 10.03
CA GLY A 71 12.24 -0.38 9.03
C GLY A 71 10.80 -0.26 9.55
N ARG A 72 10.35 -1.23 10.35
CA ARG A 72 9.04 -1.20 11.00
C ARG A 72 8.94 -0.06 12.00
N LEU A 73 9.94 0.15 12.84
CA LEU A 73 9.97 1.27 13.79
C LEU A 73 9.94 2.60 13.04
N LEU A 74 10.80 2.81 12.06
CA LEU A 74 10.86 4.01 11.24
C LEU A 74 9.56 4.29 10.47
N PHE A 75 8.80 3.27 10.11
CA PHE A 75 7.50 3.43 9.44
C PHE A 75 6.47 4.14 10.32
N PHE A 76 6.51 3.92 11.62
CA PHE A 76 5.57 4.53 12.58
C PHE A 76 6.14 5.78 13.26
N ASP A 77 7.46 5.95 13.27
CA ASP A 77 8.12 7.07 13.93
C ASP A 77 8.16 8.32 13.02
N PRO A 78 7.76 9.50 13.53
CA PRO A 78 7.88 10.74 12.77
C PRO A 78 9.31 11.28 12.64
N ILE A 79 10.33 10.58 13.11
CA ILE A 79 11.73 11.04 13.10
C ILE A 79 12.25 11.36 11.70
N LEU A 80 11.76 10.63 10.68
CA LEU A 80 12.12 10.86 9.28
C LEU A 80 11.48 12.13 8.69
N SER A 81 10.45 12.68 9.33
CA SER A 81 9.87 13.96 8.94
C SER A 81 10.68 15.11 9.52
N LEU A 82 11.08 16.08 8.69
CA LEU A 82 11.86 17.24 9.14
C LEU A 82 11.06 18.14 10.09
N THR A 83 9.74 18.12 9.99
CA THR A 83 8.80 18.80 10.89
C THR A 83 8.42 17.96 12.11
N ARG A 84 8.76 16.65 12.11
CA ARG A 84 8.39 15.66 13.15
C ARG A 84 6.87 15.56 13.42
N ASP A 85 6.08 15.83 12.43
CA ASP A 85 4.61 15.77 12.53
C ASP A 85 3.98 14.73 11.62
N ASN A 86 4.78 14.00 10.83
CA ASN A 86 4.31 12.96 9.96
C ASN A 86 5.23 11.73 9.98
N SER A 87 4.63 10.56 9.80
CA SER A 87 5.31 9.28 9.58
C SER A 87 4.74 8.60 8.34
N CYS A 88 5.36 7.52 7.88
CA CYS A 88 4.80 6.73 6.77
C CYS A 88 3.38 6.26 7.08
N SER A 89 3.14 5.80 8.32
CA SER A 89 1.82 5.35 8.79
C SER A 89 0.78 6.46 8.83
N GLY A 90 1.17 7.73 8.87
CA GLY A 90 0.27 8.88 8.80
C GLY A 90 -0.50 8.92 7.47
N CYS A 91 0.15 8.54 6.37
CA CYS A 91 -0.46 8.44 5.05
C CYS A 91 -0.80 7.00 4.65
N HIS A 92 -0.10 6.00 5.17
CA HIS A 92 -0.30 4.57 4.89
C HIS A 92 -0.82 3.85 6.14
N GLY A 93 -2.08 4.13 6.50
CA GLY A 93 -2.68 3.63 7.74
C GLY A 93 -2.89 2.11 7.76
N PRO A 94 -2.44 1.38 8.80
CA PRO A 94 -2.63 -0.07 8.88
C PRO A 94 -4.09 -0.49 8.93
N ASN A 95 -4.96 0.34 9.50
CA ASN A 95 -6.41 0.10 9.61
C ASN A 95 -7.16 0.26 8.27
N VAL A 96 -6.50 0.73 7.22
CA VAL A 96 -7.05 0.90 5.87
C VAL A 96 -6.18 0.20 4.82
N SER A 97 -5.69 -0.99 5.13
CA SER A 97 -4.83 -1.80 4.27
C SER A 97 -3.54 -1.08 3.85
N PHE A 98 -2.93 -0.37 4.76
CA PHE A 98 -1.73 0.44 4.52
C PHE A 98 -1.86 1.39 3.32
N SER A 99 -3.07 1.92 3.11
CA SER A 99 -3.37 2.95 2.12
C SER A 99 -3.80 4.25 2.80
N GLY A 100 -4.13 5.28 2.01
CA GLY A 100 -4.64 6.53 2.57
C GLY A 100 -6.04 6.37 3.14
N SER A 101 -6.28 6.87 4.35
CA SER A 101 -7.61 7.02 4.96
C SER A 101 -8.40 8.20 4.38
N GLN A 102 -7.70 9.13 3.72
CA GLN A 102 -8.26 10.31 3.09
C GLN A 102 -8.37 10.17 1.57
N PRO A 103 -9.33 10.81 0.89
CA PRO A 103 -9.39 10.86 -0.58
C PRO A 103 -8.13 11.43 -1.22
N ILE A 104 -7.49 12.40 -0.55
CA ILE A 104 -6.19 12.97 -0.89
C ILE A 104 -5.33 12.93 0.37
N ALA A 105 -4.09 12.47 0.25
CA ALA A 105 -3.19 12.35 1.39
C ALA A 105 -2.91 13.71 2.04
N ILE A 106 -2.74 13.70 3.35
CA ILE A 106 -2.33 14.85 4.17
C ILE A 106 -1.00 14.45 4.82
N GLY A 107 0.06 15.14 4.43
CA GLY A 107 1.41 14.90 4.92
C GLY A 107 1.75 15.80 6.12
N VAL A 108 2.76 16.66 5.95
CA VAL A 108 3.21 17.60 6.97
C VAL A 108 2.21 18.74 7.22
N GLY A 109 2.33 19.42 8.35
CA GLY A 109 1.42 20.50 8.75
C GLY A 109 0.03 19.97 9.15
N ASN A 110 -0.05 18.74 9.57
CA ASN A 110 -1.29 18.07 9.95
C ASN A 110 -1.63 18.27 11.44
N ASN A 111 -2.82 17.84 11.83
CA ASN A 111 -3.32 17.93 13.21
C ASN A 111 -2.84 16.82 14.17
N GLY A 112 -1.86 16.01 13.79
CA GLY A 112 -1.33 14.90 14.59
C GLY A 112 -2.22 13.65 14.64
N ILE A 113 -3.37 13.64 13.95
CA ILE A 113 -4.31 12.52 13.94
C ILE A 113 -4.01 11.62 12.75
N VAL A 114 -4.08 10.30 12.95
CA VAL A 114 -4.04 9.28 11.89
C VAL A 114 -5.45 8.75 11.68
N GLY A 115 -5.91 8.71 10.44
CA GLY A 115 -7.25 8.21 10.12
C GLY A 115 -8.15 9.23 9.46
N PRO A 116 -9.48 8.99 9.46
CA PRO A 116 -10.45 9.82 8.74
C PRO A 116 -10.53 11.28 9.22
N ASP A 117 -10.20 11.52 10.48
CA ASP A 117 -10.26 12.86 11.08
C ASP A 117 -8.94 13.65 10.92
N ARG A 118 -7.98 13.10 10.17
CA ARG A 118 -6.74 13.82 9.84
C ARG A 118 -7.04 15.05 9.00
N SER A 119 -6.51 16.19 9.39
CA SER A 119 -6.68 17.46 8.69
C SER A 119 -5.35 18.20 8.52
N GLY A 120 -5.25 19.00 7.48
CA GLY A 120 -4.03 19.74 7.12
C GLY A 120 -3.97 20.01 5.61
N PRO A 121 -2.84 20.52 5.13
CA PRO A 121 -2.61 20.73 3.70
C PRO A 121 -2.68 19.40 2.93
N HIS A 122 -3.41 19.40 1.82
CA HIS A 122 -3.52 18.22 0.97
C HIS A 122 -2.30 18.06 0.06
N ASN A 123 -1.89 16.83 -0.12
CA ASN A 123 -0.99 16.40 -1.18
C ASN A 123 -1.75 16.35 -2.53
N GLN A 124 -1.20 15.75 -3.57
CA GLN A 124 -1.80 15.69 -4.90
C GLN A 124 -2.71 14.48 -5.11
N ARG A 125 -2.49 13.41 -4.38
CA ARG A 125 -3.13 12.11 -4.58
C ARG A 125 -3.40 11.40 -3.25
N ARG A 126 -4.31 10.43 -3.30
CA ARG A 126 -4.46 9.44 -2.23
C ARG A 126 -3.20 8.58 -2.14
N ALA A 127 -2.73 8.29 -0.93
CA ALA A 127 -1.66 7.33 -0.72
C ALA A 127 -2.12 5.93 -1.16
N PRO A 128 -1.42 5.26 -2.07
CA PRO A 128 -1.75 3.90 -2.51
C PRO A 128 -1.50 2.90 -1.38
N SER A 129 -2.11 1.69 -1.47
CA SER A 129 -1.73 0.60 -0.58
C SER A 129 -0.29 0.17 -0.85
N ILE A 130 0.45 -0.12 0.22
CA ILE A 130 1.80 -0.69 0.15
C ILE A 130 1.84 -2.20 0.38
N LEU A 131 0.66 -2.84 0.56
CA LEU A 131 0.60 -4.29 0.67
C LEU A 131 1.15 -4.94 -0.59
N ASN A 132 2.12 -5.83 -0.41
CA ASN A 132 2.81 -6.53 -1.49
C ASN A 132 3.49 -5.60 -2.52
N ALA A 133 3.73 -4.34 -2.18
CA ALA A 133 4.33 -3.36 -3.09
C ALA A 133 5.72 -3.77 -3.61
N ALA A 134 6.42 -4.67 -2.89
CA ALA A 134 7.67 -5.24 -3.35
C ALA A 134 7.55 -5.99 -4.70
N PHE A 135 6.38 -6.51 -5.02
CA PHE A 135 6.15 -7.25 -6.27
C PHE A 135 5.62 -6.38 -7.41
N PHE A 136 5.39 -5.08 -7.18
CA PHE A 136 4.85 -4.21 -8.22
C PHE A 136 5.97 -3.70 -9.13
N PRO A 137 5.86 -3.93 -10.45
CA PRO A 137 6.88 -3.48 -11.41
C PRO A 137 6.86 -1.97 -11.62
N ARG A 138 5.82 -1.30 -11.17
CA ARG A 138 5.61 0.15 -11.26
C ARG A 138 4.95 0.65 -9.99
N LEU A 139 5.46 1.76 -9.48
CA LEU A 139 4.96 2.40 -8.26
C LEU A 139 4.47 3.81 -8.58
N MET A 140 3.61 4.33 -7.70
CA MET A 140 2.87 5.58 -7.84
C MET A 140 1.78 5.51 -8.92
N TRP A 141 0.82 6.42 -8.86
CA TRP A 141 -0.33 6.48 -9.77
C TRP A 141 0.04 6.75 -11.24
N ASP A 142 1.14 7.46 -11.44
CA ASP A 142 1.68 7.82 -12.76
C ASP A 142 2.79 6.88 -13.22
N ALA A 143 3.07 5.83 -12.46
CA ALA A 143 4.10 4.84 -12.76
C ALA A 143 5.52 5.45 -12.94
N ARG A 144 5.80 6.62 -12.32
CA ARG A 144 7.10 7.29 -12.45
C ARG A 144 8.26 6.54 -11.83
N PHE A 145 7.98 5.57 -10.96
CA PHE A 145 8.95 4.61 -10.47
C PHE A 145 8.72 3.27 -11.16
N ALA A 146 9.67 2.82 -11.94
CA ALA A 146 9.58 1.58 -12.68
C ALA A 146 10.95 0.93 -12.83
N SER A 147 11.00 -0.39 -12.83
CA SER A 147 12.19 -1.10 -13.32
C SER A 147 12.23 -1.05 -14.85
N ALA A 148 13.42 -0.80 -15.41
CA ALA A 148 13.64 -0.84 -16.85
C ALA A 148 13.51 -2.25 -17.44
N THR A 149 13.59 -3.29 -16.61
CA THR A 149 13.37 -4.70 -16.95
C THR A 149 11.95 -5.17 -16.71
N ILE A 150 11.08 -4.31 -16.15
CA ILE A 150 9.73 -4.64 -15.66
C ILE A 150 9.76 -5.58 -14.43
N ASP A 151 10.92 -5.90 -13.92
CA ASP A 151 11.12 -6.69 -12.71
C ASP A 151 11.59 -5.78 -11.56
N PRO A 152 10.81 -5.60 -10.48
CA PRO A 152 11.20 -4.73 -9.37
C PRO A 152 12.42 -5.23 -8.58
N PHE A 153 12.82 -6.48 -8.77
CA PHE A 153 14.01 -7.10 -8.15
C PHE A 153 15.25 -7.02 -9.04
N ASP A 154 15.13 -6.53 -10.26
CA ASP A 154 16.22 -6.44 -11.22
C ASP A 154 16.58 -4.98 -11.56
N ASN A 155 17.74 -4.55 -11.06
CA ASN A 155 18.35 -3.26 -11.37
C ASN A 155 19.41 -3.35 -12.49
N GLY A 156 19.51 -4.47 -13.20
CA GLY A 156 20.54 -4.67 -14.20
C GLY A 156 20.51 -3.65 -15.35
N ARG A 157 19.35 -3.05 -15.62
CA ARG A 157 19.14 -1.97 -16.59
C ARG A 157 18.77 -0.63 -15.94
N GLY A 158 18.82 -0.55 -14.62
CA GLY A 158 18.45 0.62 -13.85
C GLY A 158 16.96 0.71 -13.53
N PHE A 159 16.66 1.54 -12.56
CA PHE A 159 15.29 1.95 -12.23
C PHE A 159 15.01 3.32 -12.84
N ASN A 160 13.82 3.49 -13.40
CA ASN A 160 13.30 4.78 -13.81
C ASN A 160 12.58 5.43 -12.62
N PHE A 161 13.08 6.53 -12.14
CA PHE A 161 12.47 7.35 -11.09
C PHE A 161 12.98 8.78 -11.20
N PRO A 162 12.22 9.78 -10.73
CA PRO A 162 12.72 11.15 -10.66
C PRO A 162 13.88 11.18 -9.66
N PRO A 163 15.11 11.37 -10.13
CA PRO A 163 16.27 11.30 -9.24
C PRO A 163 16.25 12.49 -8.29
N PRO A 164 16.42 12.25 -6.97
CA PRO A 164 16.83 13.31 -6.10
C PRO A 164 18.27 13.70 -6.50
N ASP A 165 18.46 14.93 -6.93
CA ASP A 165 19.77 15.50 -7.27
C ASP A 165 20.54 14.77 -8.38
N GLY A 166 19.87 14.11 -9.30
CA GLY A 166 20.49 13.38 -10.40
C GLY A 166 21.25 12.11 -10.00
N GLN A 167 21.09 11.63 -8.79
CA GLN A 167 21.73 10.38 -8.33
C GLN A 167 21.03 9.17 -8.94
N THR A 168 21.80 8.18 -9.36
CA THR A 168 21.28 6.98 -10.02
C THR A 168 20.83 5.90 -9.04
N LEU A 169 21.15 6.02 -7.73
CA LEU A 169 20.89 5.01 -6.69
C LEU A 169 21.26 3.58 -7.17
N SER A 170 22.37 3.47 -7.88
CA SER A 170 22.83 2.20 -8.48
C SER A 170 23.13 1.09 -7.45
N HIS A 171 23.30 1.47 -6.17
CA HIS A 171 23.46 0.54 -5.05
C HIS A 171 22.13 -0.09 -4.60
N MET A 172 20.99 0.50 -4.98
CA MET A 172 19.67 -0.04 -4.64
C MET A 172 19.37 -1.26 -5.49
N GLN A 173 19.13 -2.39 -4.86
CA GLN A 173 18.85 -3.66 -5.52
C GLN A 173 17.36 -3.86 -5.82
N HIS A 174 16.49 -3.03 -5.25
CA HIS A 174 15.05 -3.20 -5.34
C HIS A 174 14.33 -1.86 -5.56
N LEU A 175 13.35 -1.87 -6.47
CA LEU A 175 12.59 -0.66 -6.86
C LEU A 175 11.91 0.03 -5.67
N LEU A 176 11.32 -0.74 -4.74
CA LEU A 176 10.65 -0.19 -3.56
C LEU A 176 11.66 0.51 -2.63
N GLY A 177 12.88 -0.02 -2.51
CA GLY A 177 13.96 0.64 -1.76
C GLY A 177 14.31 1.99 -2.37
N ALA A 178 14.47 2.05 -3.68
CA ALA A 178 14.73 3.31 -4.39
C ALA A 178 13.59 4.33 -4.21
N GLN A 179 12.34 3.88 -4.28
CA GLN A 179 11.18 4.75 -4.07
C GLN A 179 11.10 5.28 -2.63
N GLY A 180 11.47 4.47 -1.63
CA GLY A 180 11.38 4.84 -0.21
C GLY A 180 12.15 6.10 0.18
N PHE A 181 13.16 6.50 -0.59
CA PHE A 181 13.90 7.75 -0.37
C PHE A 181 13.12 9.02 -0.73
N THR A 182 12.15 8.92 -1.63
CA THR A 182 11.48 10.09 -2.19
C THR A 182 10.55 10.80 -1.21
N PRO A 183 9.73 10.11 -0.40
CA PRO A 183 8.85 10.77 0.55
C PRO A 183 9.58 11.65 1.55
N ILE A 184 10.76 11.22 1.99
CA ILE A 184 11.56 11.93 3.02
C ILE A 184 11.94 13.35 2.57
N ILE A 185 12.23 13.52 1.29
CA ILE A 185 12.62 14.80 0.72
C ILE A 185 11.47 15.58 0.05
N ASN A 186 10.28 15.00 0.04
CA ASN A 186 9.11 15.65 -0.55
C ASN A 186 8.49 16.66 0.42
N ARG A 187 8.35 17.92 -0.03
CA ARG A 187 7.84 19.04 0.79
C ARG A 187 6.46 18.80 1.38
N PHE A 188 5.59 18.12 0.65
CA PHE A 188 4.22 17.87 1.09
C PHE A 188 4.09 16.61 1.96
N GLU A 189 5.06 15.69 1.84
CA GLU A 189 5.01 14.41 2.53
C GLU A 189 5.75 14.45 3.87
N MET A 190 7.06 14.74 3.86
CA MET A 190 7.90 14.62 5.05
C MET A 190 8.82 15.83 5.30
N ALA A 191 9.22 16.57 4.26
CA ALA A 191 10.22 17.63 4.39
C ALA A 191 9.66 18.97 4.88
N GLY A 192 8.41 19.28 4.55
CA GLY A 192 7.80 20.56 4.95
C GLY A 192 8.50 21.79 4.35
N GLY A 193 8.60 22.83 5.14
CA GLY A 193 9.25 24.11 4.77
C GLY A 193 10.76 24.13 4.99
N PHE A 194 11.43 22.99 5.08
CA PHE A 194 12.87 22.95 5.25
C PHE A 194 13.60 23.57 4.04
N ASP A 195 14.44 24.56 4.27
CA ASP A 195 15.11 25.35 3.22
C ASP A 195 16.49 24.79 2.81
N GLY A 196 16.87 23.61 3.30
CA GLY A 196 18.09 22.90 2.89
C GLY A 196 17.90 22.18 1.55
N GLY A 197 18.98 22.01 0.78
CA GLY A 197 18.99 21.07 -0.35
C GLY A 197 18.81 19.62 0.10
N HIS A 198 18.56 18.72 -0.84
CA HIS A 198 18.30 17.30 -0.52
C HIS A 198 19.43 16.63 0.28
N GLU A 199 20.67 17.03 0.05
CA GLU A 199 21.80 16.50 0.80
C GLU A 199 21.78 16.93 2.26
N THR A 200 21.45 18.20 2.54
CA THR A 200 21.27 18.70 3.90
C THR A 200 20.11 18.04 4.60
N MET A 201 19.00 17.78 3.90
CA MET A 201 17.87 17.01 4.43
C MET A 201 18.29 15.60 4.82
N ARG A 202 19.02 14.91 3.95
CA ARG A 202 19.52 13.56 4.24
C ARG A 202 20.45 13.55 5.46
N ALA A 203 21.41 14.47 5.50
CA ALA A 203 22.34 14.59 6.62
C ALA A 203 21.60 14.82 7.94
N GLU A 204 20.59 15.68 7.97
CA GLU A 204 19.80 15.93 9.17
C GLU A 204 18.99 14.69 9.60
N VAL A 205 18.36 13.97 8.67
CA VAL A 205 17.65 12.73 8.98
C VAL A 205 18.61 11.66 9.51
N THR A 206 19.77 11.47 8.86
CA THR A 206 20.79 10.52 9.32
C THR A 206 21.23 10.85 10.74
N ARG A 207 21.60 12.10 11.00
CA ARG A 207 21.99 12.55 12.35
C ARG A 207 20.92 12.25 13.41
N ARG A 208 19.64 12.42 13.09
CA ARG A 208 18.55 12.13 14.03
C ARG A 208 18.41 10.65 14.33
N VAL A 209 18.60 9.81 13.32
CA VAL A 209 18.55 8.35 13.48
C VAL A 209 19.75 7.88 14.30
N ASP A 210 20.96 8.40 14.02
CA ASP A 210 22.17 8.07 14.75
C ASP A 210 22.13 8.51 16.23
N ASP A 211 21.31 9.49 16.59
CA ASP A 211 21.13 9.94 17.96
C ASP A 211 20.20 9.00 18.79
N ILE A 212 19.60 7.98 18.19
CA ILE A 212 18.64 7.09 18.84
C ILE A 212 19.23 5.67 18.94
N PRO A 213 19.54 5.17 20.15
CA PRO A 213 20.17 3.86 20.33
C PRO A 213 19.36 2.68 19.77
N GLU A 214 18.02 2.81 19.70
CA GLU A 214 17.13 1.77 19.20
C GLU A 214 17.27 1.54 17.69
N TYR A 215 17.95 2.45 16.97
CA TYR A 215 18.18 2.33 15.52
C TYR A 215 19.64 1.95 15.17
N LEU A 216 20.48 1.78 16.18
CA LEU A 216 21.88 1.36 16.03
C LEU A 216 22.07 -0.10 16.39
#